data_dac35fd889a13b3befa046b9d461325c
#
_entry.id   dac35fd889a13b3befa046b9d461325c
#
_cell.length_a   1.000
_cell.length_b   1.000
_cell.length_c   1.000
_cell.angle_alpha   90.00
_cell.angle_beta   90.00
_cell.angle_gamma   90.00
#
_symmetry.space_group_name_H-M   'P 1'
#
loop_
_entity.id
_entity.type
_entity.pdbx_description
1 polymer ?
#
loop_
_entity_poly.entity_id
_entity_poly.type
_entity_poly.pdbx_seq_one_letter_code
_entity_poly.pdbx_strand_id
1 'polypeptide(L)'
;MSTQISAHITEVYEKIKDNIGKVIVGKSDTIDMLIVSMLCGGHVLLEDVPGTGKTVLIKSLAASVSCEYKRIQFTPDLLPSDITGVNFFNMKKSEFEFVPGPIFANIVLADEINRATPKTQSGLLECMEEIQATIDGKTFKLAQPFMVIATQNPVESMGTFPLPEAQLDRFLMKGKMDYPNHSEGVDILARFDKFSPLETLQPVVTAEELVAAIAELPKVYICREMMDYITSIVEKTRTYPKVLLGVSPRGALSLMKAAKGYAAIAGRNYVTPDDVKRAAHPVLDHRLTLENAARIKKNAAYEIIEDILGMITVPTEAVFEER
;
A
#
# COMPACT_ATOMS: atom_id res chain seq x y z
N MET A 1 -1.54 18.34 24.42
CA MET A 1 -0.57 17.73 23.49
C MET A 1 -1.19 16.71 22.51
N SER A 2 -2.21 15.94 22.90
CA SER A 2 -2.81 14.90 22.03
C SER A 2 -3.59 15.43 20.82
N THR A 3 -4.23 16.57 20.91
CA THR A 3 -5.04 17.18 19.84
C THR A 3 -4.19 17.72 18.68
N GLN A 4 -2.92 18.02 18.89
CA GLN A 4 -2.01 18.55 17.86
C GLN A 4 -1.47 17.46 16.91
N ILE A 5 -1.36 16.21 17.37
CA ILE A 5 -0.76 15.12 16.59
C ILE A 5 -1.68 14.71 15.43
N SER A 6 -2.98 14.53 15.68
CA SER A 6 -3.94 14.21 14.63
C SER A 6 -4.11 15.35 13.63
N ALA A 7 -4.02 16.62 14.09
CA ALA A 7 -4.19 17.79 13.23
C ALA A 7 -3.12 17.87 12.13
N HIS A 8 -1.84 17.58 12.45
CA HIS A 8 -0.77 17.61 11.45
C HIS A 8 -0.92 16.49 10.41
N ILE A 9 -1.20 15.25 10.86
CA ILE A 9 -1.42 14.12 9.93
C ILE A 9 -2.63 14.39 9.03
N THR A 10 -3.73 14.91 9.60
CA THR A 10 -4.94 15.25 8.85
C THR A 10 -4.66 16.34 7.82
N GLU A 11 -3.91 17.39 8.18
CA GLU A 11 -3.55 18.46 7.26
C GLU A 11 -2.71 17.94 6.08
N VAL A 12 -1.71 17.09 6.36
CA VAL A 12 -0.88 16.43 5.34
C VAL A 12 -1.76 15.57 4.41
N TYR A 13 -2.67 14.78 4.99
CA TYR A 13 -3.60 13.93 4.24
C TYR A 13 -4.52 14.76 3.34
N GLU A 14 -5.18 15.79 3.86
CA GLU A 14 -6.10 16.63 3.10
C GLU A 14 -5.39 17.32 1.94
N LYS A 15 -4.22 17.93 2.18
CA LYS A 15 -3.41 18.53 1.12
C LYS A 15 -3.10 17.56 0.00
N ILE A 16 -2.65 16.34 0.33
CA ILE A 16 -2.32 15.32 -0.68
C ILE A 16 -3.57 14.87 -1.42
N LYS A 17 -4.66 14.57 -0.70
CA LYS A 17 -5.92 14.10 -1.28
C LYS A 17 -6.53 15.11 -2.23
N ASP A 18 -6.62 16.37 -1.82
CA ASP A 18 -7.15 17.47 -2.64
C ASP A 18 -6.30 17.68 -3.89
N ASN A 19 -4.98 17.58 -3.75
CA ASN A 19 -4.08 17.75 -4.87
C ASN A 19 -4.22 16.61 -5.89
N ILE A 20 -4.28 15.36 -5.44
CA ILE A 20 -4.56 14.19 -6.30
C ILE A 20 -5.95 14.34 -6.96
N GLY A 21 -6.96 14.84 -6.22
CA GLY A 21 -8.30 15.09 -6.71
C GLY A 21 -8.39 16.06 -7.89
N LYS A 22 -7.39 16.93 -8.10
CA LYS A 22 -7.30 17.78 -9.30
C LYS A 22 -7.06 16.98 -10.58
N VAL A 23 -6.43 15.80 -10.47
CA VAL A 23 -6.07 14.92 -11.60
C VAL A 23 -7.02 13.73 -11.68
N ILE A 24 -7.22 13.04 -10.57
CA ILE A 24 -7.99 11.80 -10.48
C ILE A 24 -9.45 12.10 -10.18
N VAL A 25 -10.35 11.48 -10.91
CA VAL A 25 -11.79 11.54 -10.68
C VAL A 25 -12.25 10.29 -9.95
N GLY A 26 -13.03 10.45 -8.89
CA GLY A 26 -13.47 9.36 -8.04
C GLY A 26 -12.32 8.70 -7.29
N LYS A 27 -12.42 7.38 -7.05
CA LYS A 27 -11.37 6.55 -6.43
C LYS A 27 -10.93 7.00 -5.03
N SER A 28 -11.83 7.68 -4.29
CA SER A 28 -11.52 8.21 -2.95
C SER A 28 -10.95 7.14 -2.02
N ASP A 29 -11.56 5.95 -1.98
CA ASP A 29 -11.11 4.86 -1.11
C ASP A 29 -9.71 4.34 -1.48
N THR A 30 -9.40 4.28 -2.78
CA THR A 30 -8.05 3.89 -3.25
C THR A 30 -7.02 4.96 -2.90
N ILE A 31 -7.37 6.24 -3.05
CA ILE A 31 -6.51 7.36 -2.65
C ILE A 31 -6.25 7.31 -1.14
N ASP A 32 -7.29 7.16 -0.33
CA ASP A 32 -7.18 7.04 1.12
C ASP A 32 -6.30 5.88 1.53
N MET A 33 -6.50 4.70 0.92
CA MET A 33 -5.69 3.51 1.15
C MET A 33 -4.21 3.76 0.83
N LEU A 34 -3.90 4.42 -0.28
CA LEU A 34 -2.51 4.75 -0.66
C LEU A 34 -1.88 5.71 0.33
N ILE A 35 -2.57 6.78 0.72
CA ILE A 35 -2.05 7.77 1.68
C ILE A 35 -1.89 7.13 3.06
N VAL A 36 -2.87 6.34 3.54
CA VAL A 36 -2.76 5.61 4.81
C VAL A 36 -1.60 4.63 4.78
N SER A 37 -1.43 3.89 3.68
CA SER A 37 -0.30 2.96 3.54
C SER A 37 1.04 3.69 3.58
N MET A 38 1.14 4.86 2.96
CA MET A 38 2.33 5.70 2.98
C MET A 38 2.64 6.23 4.39
N LEU A 39 1.63 6.75 5.11
CA LEU A 39 1.75 7.17 6.51
C LEU A 39 2.13 6.00 7.43
N CYS A 40 1.70 4.81 7.12
CA CYS A 40 2.11 3.59 7.80
C CYS A 40 3.53 3.10 7.42
N GLY A 41 4.23 3.74 6.48
CA GLY A 41 5.48 3.21 5.93
C GLY A 41 5.31 1.80 5.35
N GLY A 42 4.17 1.54 4.73
CA GLY A 42 3.82 0.26 4.14
C GLY A 42 3.78 0.30 2.62
N HIS A 43 3.69 -0.88 2.00
CA HIS A 43 3.63 -1.07 0.56
C HIS A 43 2.24 -1.53 0.16
N VAL A 44 1.84 -1.28 -1.09
CA VAL A 44 0.49 -1.59 -1.60
C VAL A 44 0.57 -2.50 -2.82
N LEU A 45 -0.32 -3.48 -2.88
CA LEU A 45 -0.58 -4.28 -4.06
C LEU A 45 -1.91 -3.87 -4.68
N LEU A 46 -1.90 -3.43 -5.93
CA LEU A 46 -3.11 -3.12 -6.68
C LEU A 46 -3.43 -4.25 -7.66
N GLU A 47 -4.59 -4.87 -7.48
CA GLU A 47 -5.18 -5.73 -8.51
C GLU A 47 -5.96 -4.87 -9.48
N ASP A 48 -5.70 -5.05 -10.76
CA ASP A 48 -6.23 -4.11 -11.71
C ASP A 48 -6.47 -4.66 -13.10
N VAL A 49 -7.42 -4.00 -13.76
CA VAL A 49 -7.66 -4.14 -15.19
C VAL A 49 -6.82 -3.08 -15.93
N PRO A 50 -6.24 -3.39 -17.09
CA PRO A 50 -5.48 -2.42 -17.86
C PRO A 50 -6.30 -1.14 -18.19
N GLY A 51 -5.65 0.02 -18.14
CA GLY A 51 -6.25 1.29 -18.59
C GLY A 51 -7.09 2.05 -17.55
N THR A 52 -7.09 1.67 -16.27
CA THR A 52 -7.87 2.33 -15.21
C THR A 52 -7.23 3.60 -14.62
N GLY A 53 -6.06 4.03 -15.11
CA GLY A 53 -5.41 5.27 -14.66
C GLY A 53 -4.43 5.11 -13.50
N LYS A 54 -3.99 3.88 -13.16
CA LYS A 54 -3.01 3.59 -12.08
C LYS A 54 -1.77 4.47 -12.13
N THR A 55 -1.11 4.47 -13.29
CA THR A 55 0.13 5.24 -13.47
C THR A 55 -0.08 6.73 -13.24
N VAL A 56 -1.23 7.26 -13.65
CA VAL A 56 -1.58 8.67 -13.43
C VAL A 56 -1.81 8.93 -11.94
N LEU A 57 -2.53 8.05 -11.24
CA LEU A 57 -2.77 8.15 -9.79
C LEU A 57 -1.44 8.14 -9.01
N ILE A 58 -0.56 7.18 -9.30
CA ILE A 58 0.70 7.04 -8.56
C ILE A 58 1.66 8.21 -8.86
N LYS A 59 1.70 8.69 -10.12
CA LYS A 59 2.43 9.91 -10.46
C LYS A 59 1.87 11.13 -9.76
N SER A 60 0.54 11.25 -9.64
CA SER A 60 -0.10 12.35 -8.91
C SER A 60 0.24 12.32 -7.42
N LEU A 61 0.27 11.13 -6.81
CA LEU A 61 0.71 10.95 -5.43
C LEU A 61 2.17 11.41 -5.25
N ALA A 62 3.08 10.92 -6.08
CA ALA A 62 4.51 11.28 -6.01
C ALA A 62 4.74 12.79 -6.23
N ALA A 63 4.06 13.38 -7.22
CA ALA A 63 4.14 14.81 -7.47
C ALA A 63 3.60 15.64 -6.30
N SER A 64 2.58 15.14 -5.58
CA SER A 64 1.97 15.83 -4.44
C SER A 64 2.89 15.91 -3.23
N VAL A 65 3.82 14.95 -3.07
CA VAL A 65 4.70 14.82 -1.88
C VAL A 65 6.16 15.17 -2.15
N SER A 66 6.47 15.81 -3.28
CA SER A 66 7.84 16.20 -3.68
C SER A 66 8.86 15.04 -3.60
N CYS A 67 8.43 13.84 -3.95
CA CYS A 67 9.22 12.62 -3.88
C CYS A 67 9.66 12.13 -5.26
N GLU A 68 10.85 11.54 -5.34
CA GLU A 68 11.31 10.91 -6.56
C GLU A 68 10.44 9.68 -6.90
N TYR A 69 9.99 9.61 -8.15
CA TYR A 69 9.18 8.53 -8.70
C TYR A 69 9.95 7.76 -9.76
N LYS A 70 9.91 6.43 -9.68
CA LYS A 70 10.39 5.53 -10.73
C LYS A 70 9.34 4.47 -11.04
N ARG A 71 9.27 4.07 -12.31
CA ARG A 71 8.46 2.94 -12.77
C ARG A 71 9.38 1.81 -13.23
N ILE A 72 9.08 0.61 -12.77
CA ILE A 72 9.70 -0.63 -13.20
C ILE A 72 8.62 -1.44 -13.90
N GLN A 73 8.74 -1.68 -15.20
CA GLN A 73 7.89 -2.60 -15.93
C GLN A 73 8.45 -4.00 -15.77
N PHE A 74 7.72 -4.89 -15.12
CA PHE A 74 8.14 -6.26 -14.92
C PHE A 74 7.91 -7.08 -16.20
N THR A 75 8.95 -7.78 -16.64
CA THR A 75 8.97 -8.66 -17.81
C THR A 75 9.71 -9.94 -17.46
N PRO A 76 9.53 -11.04 -18.21
CA PRO A 76 10.18 -12.33 -17.89
C PRO A 76 11.71 -12.29 -17.93
N ASP A 77 12.29 -11.34 -18.67
CA ASP A 77 13.73 -11.14 -18.83
C ASP A 77 14.34 -10.14 -17.85
N LEU A 78 13.51 -9.43 -17.05
CA LEU A 78 14.00 -8.49 -16.04
C LEU A 78 14.85 -9.20 -14.99
N LEU A 79 16.04 -8.67 -14.73
CA LEU A 79 16.97 -9.19 -13.72
C LEU A 79 16.85 -8.43 -12.39
N PRO A 80 17.18 -9.03 -11.25
CA PRO A 80 17.25 -8.33 -9.96
C PRO A 80 18.16 -7.10 -9.99
N SER A 81 19.27 -7.16 -10.73
CA SER A 81 20.21 -6.07 -10.92
C SER A 81 19.62 -4.86 -11.64
N ASP A 82 18.60 -5.07 -12.50
CA ASP A 82 17.90 -3.96 -13.18
C ASP A 82 17.05 -3.15 -12.18
N ILE A 83 16.68 -3.78 -11.05
CA ILE A 83 15.93 -3.16 -9.96
C ILE A 83 16.89 -2.46 -8.98
N THR A 84 17.92 -3.18 -8.53
CA THR A 84 18.82 -2.73 -7.45
C THR A 84 20.00 -1.90 -7.94
N GLY A 85 20.35 -1.99 -9.23
CA GLY A 85 21.54 -1.37 -9.78
C GLY A 85 22.73 -2.33 -9.83
N VAL A 86 23.80 -1.83 -10.41
CA VAL A 86 25.01 -2.63 -10.71
C VAL A 86 26.29 -1.83 -10.41
N ASN A 87 27.33 -2.54 -10.05
CA ASN A 87 28.68 -2.01 -10.11
C ASN A 87 29.25 -2.22 -11.50
N PHE A 88 29.64 -1.15 -12.18
CA PHE A 88 30.35 -1.26 -13.46
C PHE A 88 31.78 -0.74 -13.34
N PHE A 89 32.69 -1.33 -14.10
CA PHE A 89 34.07 -0.90 -14.11
C PHE A 89 34.24 0.34 -15.01
N ASN A 90 34.54 1.50 -14.40
CA ASN A 90 34.82 2.70 -15.15
C ASN A 90 36.26 2.69 -15.67
N MET A 91 36.43 2.39 -16.95
CA MET A 91 37.78 2.31 -17.58
C MET A 91 38.57 3.62 -17.52
N LYS A 92 37.93 4.80 -17.47
CA LYS A 92 38.61 6.09 -17.39
C LYS A 92 39.19 6.36 -16.01
N LYS A 93 38.50 5.89 -14.96
CA LYS A 93 38.93 6.08 -13.57
C LYS A 93 39.64 4.84 -13.01
N SER A 94 39.61 3.71 -13.75
CA SER A 94 40.17 2.40 -13.33
C SER A 94 39.59 1.91 -11.99
N GLU A 95 38.31 2.20 -11.72
CA GLU A 95 37.61 1.84 -10.50
C GLU A 95 36.18 1.34 -10.78
N PHE A 96 35.62 0.59 -9.82
CA PHE A 96 34.21 0.20 -9.86
C PHE A 96 33.33 1.36 -9.38
N GLU A 97 32.35 1.74 -10.16
CA GLU A 97 31.34 2.73 -9.81
C GLU A 97 29.97 2.06 -9.66
N PHE A 98 29.26 2.42 -8.62
CA PHE A 98 27.89 1.96 -8.41
C PHE A 98 26.91 2.85 -9.20
N VAL A 99 26.08 2.22 -10.03
CA VAL A 99 24.93 2.85 -10.67
C VAL A 99 23.67 2.39 -9.96
N PRO A 100 23.00 3.26 -9.17
CA PRO A 100 21.78 2.89 -8.46
C PRO A 100 20.66 2.55 -9.43
N GLY A 101 19.94 1.48 -9.12
CA GLY A 101 18.72 1.08 -9.84
C GLY A 101 17.50 1.89 -9.41
N PRO A 102 16.36 1.69 -10.07
CA PRO A 102 15.12 2.43 -9.80
C PRO A 102 14.57 2.25 -8.39
N ILE A 103 15.00 1.24 -7.64
CA ILE A 103 14.56 0.99 -6.25
C ILE A 103 14.99 2.11 -5.29
N PHE A 104 16.00 2.92 -5.66
CA PHE A 104 16.50 4.00 -4.81
C PHE A 104 15.62 5.25 -4.81
N ALA A 105 14.54 5.28 -5.62
CA ALA A 105 13.52 6.32 -5.55
C ALA A 105 12.62 6.16 -4.30
N ASN A 106 11.97 7.25 -3.93
CA ASN A 106 11.04 7.26 -2.79
C ASN A 106 9.74 6.48 -3.08
N ILE A 107 9.19 6.64 -4.28
CA ILE A 107 7.96 5.98 -4.72
C ILE A 107 8.27 5.18 -5.97
N VAL A 108 8.12 3.87 -5.86
CA VAL A 108 8.39 2.91 -6.94
C VAL A 108 7.09 2.24 -7.37
N LEU A 109 6.72 2.40 -8.63
CA LEU A 109 5.67 1.61 -9.27
C LEU A 109 6.30 0.35 -9.86
N ALA A 110 6.04 -0.80 -9.25
CA ALA A 110 6.37 -2.12 -9.78
C ALA A 110 5.20 -2.65 -10.62
N ASP A 111 5.22 -2.34 -11.91
CA ASP A 111 4.08 -2.61 -12.79
C ASP A 111 4.13 -4.03 -13.34
N GLU A 112 3.02 -4.78 -13.19
CA GLU A 112 2.85 -6.19 -13.60
C GLU A 112 3.88 -7.13 -12.94
N ILE A 113 4.04 -7.03 -11.60
CA ILE A 113 5.04 -7.78 -10.83
C ILE A 113 5.01 -9.30 -11.09
N ASN A 114 3.82 -9.83 -11.37
CA ASN A 114 3.61 -11.25 -11.65
C ASN A 114 4.14 -11.71 -13.03
N ARG A 115 4.67 -10.82 -13.89
CA ARG A 115 5.32 -11.20 -15.16
C ARG A 115 6.79 -11.55 -15.01
N ALA A 116 7.48 -11.06 -13.98
CA ALA A 116 8.87 -11.41 -13.77
C ALA A 116 9.04 -12.72 -13.01
N THR A 117 10.24 -13.32 -13.13
CA THR A 117 10.59 -14.56 -12.46
C THR A 117 10.55 -14.42 -10.93
N PRO A 118 10.34 -15.51 -10.17
CA PRO A 118 10.34 -15.47 -8.71
C PRO A 118 11.63 -14.91 -8.10
N LYS A 119 12.77 -15.05 -8.79
CA LYS A 119 14.05 -14.50 -8.34
C LYS A 119 14.03 -12.98 -8.37
N THR A 120 13.49 -12.39 -9.43
CA THR A 120 13.38 -10.93 -9.58
C THR A 120 12.35 -10.34 -8.62
N GLN A 121 11.20 -11.02 -8.46
CA GLN A 121 10.21 -10.67 -7.44
C GLN A 121 10.81 -10.64 -6.03
N SER A 122 11.57 -11.69 -5.66
CA SER A 122 12.20 -11.79 -4.34
C SER A 122 13.20 -10.67 -4.09
N GLY A 123 13.96 -10.23 -5.10
CA GLY A 123 14.87 -9.10 -4.97
C GLY A 123 14.16 -7.78 -4.63
N LEU A 124 13.01 -7.48 -5.26
CA LEU A 124 12.19 -6.33 -4.91
C LEU A 124 11.62 -6.46 -3.49
N LEU A 125 11.07 -7.61 -3.15
CA LEU A 125 10.40 -7.85 -1.87
C LEU A 125 11.39 -7.83 -0.69
N GLU A 126 12.65 -8.20 -0.90
CA GLU A 126 13.72 -8.04 0.09
C GLU A 126 13.98 -6.56 0.37
N CYS A 127 14.14 -5.75 -0.69
CA CYS A 127 14.31 -4.31 -0.55
C CYS A 127 13.15 -3.63 0.18
N MET A 128 11.91 -4.11 -0.04
CA MET A 128 10.70 -3.60 0.63
C MET A 128 10.73 -3.87 2.14
N GLU A 129 11.15 -5.08 2.56
CA GLU A 129 11.14 -5.48 3.96
C GLU A 129 12.27 -4.86 4.76
N GLU A 130 13.47 -4.86 4.19
CA GLU A 130 14.70 -4.42 4.84
C GLU A 130 14.95 -2.91 4.71
N ILE A 131 14.23 -2.22 3.80
CA ILE A 131 14.43 -0.80 3.43
C ILE A 131 15.90 -0.54 3.07
N GLN A 132 16.50 -1.51 2.41
CA GLN A 132 17.89 -1.49 1.94
C GLN A 132 18.06 -2.43 0.74
N ALA A 133 19.14 -2.23 -0.01
CA ALA A 133 19.56 -3.13 -1.09
C ALA A 133 21.00 -3.57 -0.87
N THR A 134 21.27 -4.87 -1.01
CA THR A 134 22.63 -5.41 -0.90
C THR A 134 23.14 -5.78 -2.30
N ILE A 135 24.23 -5.11 -2.73
CA ILE A 135 24.84 -5.26 -4.04
C ILE A 135 26.32 -5.57 -3.84
N ASP A 136 26.77 -6.71 -4.36
CA ASP A 136 28.16 -7.19 -4.25
C ASP A 136 28.71 -7.13 -2.81
N GLY A 137 27.87 -7.53 -1.82
CA GLY A 137 28.25 -7.57 -0.42
C GLY A 137 28.22 -6.21 0.30
N LYS A 138 27.85 -5.12 -0.38
CA LYS A 138 27.65 -3.79 0.23
C LYS A 138 26.17 -3.50 0.38
N THR A 139 25.78 -3.04 1.58
CA THR A 139 24.39 -2.67 1.88
C THR A 139 24.20 -1.17 1.75
N PHE A 140 23.21 -0.78 0.99
CA PHE A 140 22.79 0.59 0.74
C PHE A 140 21.39 0.82 1.31
N LYS A 141 21.24 1.79 2.20
CA LYS A 141 19.92 2.18 2.73
C LYS A 141 19.11 2.93 1.68
N LEU A 142 17.80 2.66 1.63
CA LEU A 142 16.87 3.39 0.77
C LEU A 142 16.44 4.71 1.43
N ALA A 143 16.19 5.72 0.59
CA ALA A 143 15.74 7.03 1.07
C ALA A 143 14.33 6.95 1.69
N GLN A 144 14.06 7.76 2.69
CA GLN A 144 12.74 7.87 3.32
C GLN A 144 12.04 9.18 2.86
N PRO A 145 10.72 9.17 2.67
CA PRO A 145 9.84 8.00 2.74
C PRO A 145 10.10 7.02 1.60
N PHE A 146 9.86 5.71 1.83
CA PHE A 146 10.00 4.69 0.80
C PHE A 146 8.72 3.89 0.66
N MET A 147 8.14 3.86 -0.52
CA MET A 147 6.92 3.11 -0.82
C MET A 147 6.98 2.42 -2.17
N VAL A 148 6.71 1.13 -2.18
CA VAL A 148 6.46 0.36 -3.40
C VAL A 148 4.96 0.18 -3.58
N ILE A 149 4.48 0.50 -4.77
CA ILE A 149 3.12 0.20 -5.22
C ILE A 149 3.28 -0.80 -6.35
N ALA A 150 2.97 -2.06 -6.07
CA ALA A 150 3.01 -3.12 -7.07
C ALA A 150 1.64 -3.29 -7.73
N THR A 151 1.63 -3.66 -9.02
CA THR A 151 0.41 -4.02 -9.72
C THR A 151 0.48 -5.46 -10.18
N GLN A 152 -0.67 -6.13 -10.21
CA GLN A 152 -0.83 -7.42 -10.86
C GLN A 152 -2.12 -7.45 -11.66
N ASN A 153 -2.08 -8.08 -12.83
CA ASN A 153 -3.28 -8.32 -13.63
C ASN A 153 -3.79 -9.72 -13.33
N PRO A 154 -4.96 -9.86 -12.67
CA PRO A 154 -5.49 -11.17 -12.32
C PRO A 154 -6.06 -11.95 -13.52
N VAL A 155 -6.28 -11.28 -14.67
CA VAL A 155 -6.89 -11.91 -15.87
C VAL A 155 -5.85 -12.63 -16.71
N GLU A 156 -4.61 -12.15 -16.72
CA GLU A 156 -3.53 -12.76 -17.48
C GLU A 156 -2.90 -13.92 -16.68
N SER A 157 -3.22 -15.15 -17.06
CA SER A 157 -2.65 -16.36 -16.46
C SER A 157 -1.49 -16.98 -17.26
N MET A 158 -1.41 -16.72 -18.56
CA MET A 158 -0.33 -17.26 -19.41
C MET A 158 0.96 -16.44 -19.25
N GLY A 159 2.06 -17.14 -18.95
CA GLY A 159 3.38 -16.47 -18.82
C GLY A 159 3.55 -15.64 -17.55
N THR A 160 2.72 -15.86 -16.52
CA THR A 160 2.82 -15.18 -15.24
C THR A 160 3.30 -16.11 -14.12
N PHE A 161 3.98 -15.52 -13.14
CA PHE A 161 4.43 -16.17 -11.91
C PHE A 161 3.69 -15.54 -10.73
N PRO A 162 2.64 -16.19 -10.20
CA PRO A 162 1.88 -15.63 -9.08
C PRO A 162 2.77 -15.49 -7.84
N LEU A 163 2.55 -14.43 -7.09
CA LEU A 163 3.24 -14.21 -5.81
C LEU A 163 2.79 -15.27 -4.80
N PRO A 164 3.73 -15.99 -4.15
CA PRO A 164 3.39 -16.86 -3.03
C PRO A 164 2.76 -16.08 -1.86
N GLU A 165 1.96 -16.77 -1.06
CA GLU A 165 1.24 -16.16 0.08
C GLU A 165 2.17 -15.46 1.08
N ALA A 166 3.33 -16.04 1.36
CA ALA A 166 4.34 -15.43 2.22
C ALA A 166 4.93 -14.12 1.65
N GLN A 167 4.87 -13.93 0.34
CA GLN A 167 5.29 -12.71 -0.32
C GLN A 167 4.17 -11.66 -0.35
N LEU A 168 2.92 -12.10 -0.47
CA LEU A 168 1.75 -11.21 -0.37
C LEU A 168 1.65 -10.56 1.01
N ASP A 169 2.04 -11.24 2.09
CA ASP A 169 2.03 -10.72 3.46
C ASP A 169 2.98 -9.52 3.67
N ARG A 170 3.91 -9.26 2.75
CA ARG A 170 4.80 -8.09 2.78
C ARG A 170 4.10 -6.79 2.37
N PHE A 171 3.02 -6.87 1.62
CA PHE A 171 2.20 -5.71 1.31
C PHE A 171 1.28 -5.38 2.50
N LEU A 172 1.30 -4.13 2.94
CA LEU A 172 0.44 -3.67 4.05
C LEU A 172 -1.03 -3.81 3.67
N MET A 173 -1.38 -3.30 2.49
CA MET A 173 -2.74 -3.31 1.96
C MET A 173 -2.77 -3.81 0.52
N LYS A 174 -3.89 -4.43 0.17
CA LYS A 174 -4.25 -4.81 -1.19
C LYS A 174 -5.55 -4.12 -1.57
N GLY A 175 -5.58 -3.54 -2.75
CA GLY A 175 -6.76 -2.86 -3.28
C GLY A 175 -7.03 -3.16 -4.74
N LYS A 176 -8.17 -2.69 -5.22
CA LYS A 176 -8.57 -2.79 -6.63
C LYS A 176 -8.79 -1.40 -7.19
N MET A 177 -8.49 -1.25 -8.46
CA MET A 177 -8.93 -0.08 -9.23
C MET A 177 -9.98 -0.52 -10.25
N ASP A 178 -11.24 -0.27 -9.95
CA ASP A 178 -12.33 -0.58 -10.84
C ASP A 178 -12.46 0.47 -11.96
N TYR A 179 -13.19 0.14 -13.02
CA TYR A 179 -13.53 1.12 -14.04
C TYR A 179 -14.32 2.31 -13.45
N PRO A 180 -14.20 3.51 -14.05
CA PRO A 180 -15.04 4.64 -13.66
C PRO A 180 -16.52 4.34 -13.98
N ASN A 181 -17.43 4.86 -13.16
CA ASN A 181 -18.83 4.88 -13.50
C ASN A 181 -19.11 5.90 -14.61
N HIS A 182 -20.37 6.01 -15.08
CA HIS A 182 -20.71 6.87 -16.23
C HIS A 182 -20.39 8.36 -15.94
N SER A 183 -20.76 8.89 -14.77
CA SER A 183 -20.51 10.28 -14.42
C SER A 183 -19.01 10.56 -14.27
N GLU A 184 -18.28 9.69 -13.58
CA GLU A 184 -16.82 9.77 -13.49
C GLU A 184 -16.15 9.73 -14.86
N GLY A 185 -16.68 8.91 -15.80
CA GLY A 185 -16.18 8.85 -17.17
C GLY A 185 -16.35 10.17 -17.92
N VAL A 186 -17.51 10.83 -17.80
CA VAL A 186 -17.74 12.17 -18.37
C VAL A 186 -16.80 13.20 -17.75
N ASP A 187 -16.62 13.18 -16.44
CA ASP A 187 -15.73 14.11 -15.73
C ASP A 187 -14.26 13.91 -16.14
N ILE A 188 -13.83 12.67 -16.36
CA ILE A 188 -12.49 12.36 -16.89
C ILE A 188 -12.32 12.97 -18.28
N LEU A 189 -13.25 12.75 -19.20
CA LEU A 189 -13.18 13.31 -20.54
C LEU A 189 -13.12 14.85 -20.51
N ALA A 190 -13.97 15.49 -19.72
CA ALA A 190 -13.99 16.94 -19.57
C ALA A 190 -12.68 17.48 -18.98
N ARG A 191 -12.09 16.75 -18.01
CA ARG A 191 -10.85 17.17 -17.33
C ARG A 191 -9.62 17.08 -18.23
N PHE A 192 -9.58 16.09 -19.13
CA PHE A 192 -8.46 15.85 -20.02
C PHE A 192 -8.64 16.39 -21.46
N ASP A 193 -9.73 17.12 -21.72
CA ASP A 193 -10.08 17.66 -23.05
C ASP A 193 -8.98 18.57 -23.64
N LYS A 194 -8.38 19.45 -22.84
CA LYS A 194 -7.45 20.46 -23.32
C LYS A 194 -5.99 20.20 -22.97
N PHE A 195 -5.73 19.65 -21.81
CA PHE A 195 -4.38 19.36 -21.30
C PHE A 195 -4.42 18.28 -20.23
N SER A 196 -3.27 17.69 -19.93
CA SER A 196 -3.14 16.76 -18.84
C SER A 196 -2.94 17.51 -17.50
N PRO A 197 -3.89 17.45 -16.53
CA PRO A 197 -3.74 18.14 -15.25
C PRO A 197 -2.50 17.72 -14.46
N LEU A 198 -1.98 16.52 -14.73
CA LEU A 198 -0.77 16.01 -14.10
C LEU A 198 0.46 16.88 -14.41
N GLU A 199 0.54 17.49 -15.61
CA GLU A 199 1.69 18.31 -16.04
C GLU A 199 1.80 19.62 -15.25
N THR A 200 0.69 20.09 -14.69
CA THR A 200 0.61 21.33 -13.91
C THR A 200 0.59 21.09 -12.41
N LEU A 201 0.58 19.84 -11.98
CA LEU A 201 0.49 19.48 -10.57
C LEU A 201 1.77 19.88 -9.84
N GLN A 202 1.62 20.69 -8.79
CA GLN A 202 2.73 21.13 -7.95
C GLN A 202 2.73 20.35 -6.61
N PRO A 203 3.89 20.10 -5.99
CA PRO A 203 3.95 19.48 -4.68
C PRO A 203 3.30 20.38 -3.62
N VAL A 204 2.58 19.77 -2.70
CA VAL A 204 1.85 20.43 -1.60
C VAL A 204 2.36 20.01 -0.22
N VAL A 205 3.18 18.97 -0.17
CA VAL A 205 3.83 18.44 1.04
C VAL A 205 5.27 18.10 0.68
N THR A 206 6.23 18.40 1.54
CA THR A 206 7.62 17.99 1.36
C THR A 206 7.86 16.57 1.87
N ALA A 207 8.98 15.96 1.46
CA ALA A 207 9.37 14.64 1.97
C ALA A 207 9.60 14.67 3.49
N GLU A 208 10.14 15.77 4.02
CA GLU A 208 10.42 15.97 5.45
C GLU A 208 9.12 16.10 6.26
N GLU A 209 8.11 16.84 5.77
CA GLU A 209 6.79 16.93 6.39
C GLU A 209 6.11 15.57 6.44
N LEU A 210 6.21 14.79 5.36
CA LEU A 210 5.67 13.43 5.32
C LEU A 210 6.38 12.49 6.30
N VAL A 211 7.71 12.54 6.38
CA VAL A 211 8.48 11.75 7.36
C VAL A 211 8.10 12.13 8.79
N ALA A 212 7.87 13.42 9.07
CA ALA A 212 7.40 13.87 10.38
C ALA A 212 6.00 13.30 10.70
N ALA A 213 5.06 13.33 9.74
CA ALA A 213 3.73 12.74 9.90
C ALA A 213 3.79 11.22 10.14
N ILE A 214 4.67 10.50 9.43
CA ILE A 214 4.92 9.06 9.63
C ILE A 214 5.41 8.79 11.07
N ALA A 215 6.33 9.62 11.58
CA ALA A 215 6.87 9.48 12.94
C ALA A 215 5.84 9.79 14.04
N GLU A 216 4.76 10.51 13.72
CA GLU A 216 3.67 10.81 14.64
C GLU A 216 2.62 9.71 14.72
N LEU A 217 2.43 8.92 13.68
CA LEU A 217 1.39 7.90 13.60
C LEU A 217 1.40 6.88 14.75
N PRO A 218 2.55 6.37 15.25
CA PRO A 218 2.58 5.47 16.40
C PRO A 218 1.94 6.03 17.67
N LYS A 219 1.88 7.36 17.81
CA LYS A 219 1.31 8.07 18.97
C LYS A 219 -0.22 8.04 19.00
N VAL A 220 -0.89 7.66 17.88
CA VAL A 220 -2.34 7.43 17.87
C VAL A 220 -2.66 6.31 18.86
N TYR A 221 -3.52 6.63 19.82
CA TYR A 221 -3.86 5.73 20.92
C TYR A 221 -4.71 4.55 20.42
N ILE A 222 -4.49 3.39 21.02
CA ILE A 222 -5.34 2.22 20.87
C ILE A 222 -5.52 1.58 22.26
N CYS A 223 -6.76 1.41 22.71
CA CYS A 223 -7.06 0.80 23.98
C CYS A 223 -6.92 -0.73 23.91
N ARG A 224 -6.89 -1.37 25.08
CA ARG A 224 -6.72 -2.83 25.17
C ARG A 224 -7.91 -3.57 24.54
N GLU A 225 -9.10 -3.06 24.68
CA GLU A 225 -10.34 -3.62 24.16
C GLU A 225 -10.31 -3.63 22.61
N MET A 226 -9.71 -2.60 21.99
CA MET A 226 -9.51 -2.57 20.54
C MET A 226 -8.42 -3.55 20.10
N MET A 227 -7.38 -3.75 20.91
CA MET A 227 -6.36 -4.78 20.61
C MET A 227 -6.99 -6.18 20.73
N ASP A 228 -7.88 -6.39 21.71
CA ASP A 228 -8.62 -7.64 21.88
C ASP A 228 -9.58 -7.89 20.71
N TYR A 229 -10.29 -6.85 20.26
CA TYR A 229 -11.15 -6.91 19.06
C TYR A 229 -10.38 -7.32 17.81
N ILE A 230 -9.23 -6.68 17.53
CA ILE A 230 -8.34 -7.05 16.43
C ILE A 230 -7.87 -8.50 16.55
N THR A 231 -7.47 -8.91 17.75
CA THR A 231 -7.00 -10.27 18.02
C THR A 231 -8.10 -11.29 17.77
N SER A 232 -9.32 -11.02 18.26
CA SER A 232 -10.49 -11.88 18.05
C SER A 232 -10.85 -12.06 16.58
N ILE A 233 -10.78 -10.98 15.78
CA ILE A 233 -10.96 -11.06 14.32
C ILE A 233 -9.92 -12.01 13.73
N VAL A 234 -8.63 -11.80 14.03
CA VAL A 234 -7.52 -12.59 13.47
C VAL A 234 -7.60 -14.06 13.89
N GLU A 235 -7.88 -14.36 15.16
CA GLU A 235 -8.06 -15.72 15.67
C GLU A 235 -9.24 -16.42 14.99
N LYS A 236 -10.34 -15.70 14.77
CA LYS A 236 -11.50 -16.24 14.07
C LYS A 236 -11.17 -16.65 12.65
N THR A 237 -10.27 -15.94 11.94
CA THR A 237 -9.82 -16.35 10.61
C THR A 237 -9.15 -17.73 10.61
N ARG A 238 -8.45 -18.10 11.68
CA ARG A 238 -7.73 -19.38 11.81
C ARG A 238 -8.66 -20.57 12.08
N THR A 239 -9.85 -20.31 12.59
CA THR A 239 -10.85 -21.34 12.95
C THR A 239 -12.08 -21.31 12.04
N TYR A 240 -12.10 -20.41 11.06
CA TYR A 240 -13.25 -20.28 10.16
C TYR A 240 -13.28 -21.43 9.14
N PRO A 241 -14.46 -22.06 8.93
CA PRO A 241 -14.61 -23.08 7.90
C PRO A 241 -14.17 -22.55 6.53
N LYS A 242 -13.56 -23.40 5.70
CA LYS A 242 -13.03 -23.07 4.36
C LYS A 242 -11.73 -22.24 4.34
N VAL A 243 -11.19 -21.86 5.49
CA VAL A 243 -9.86 -21.23 5.59
C VAL A 243 -8.85 -22.32 5.92
N LEU A 244 -7.89 -22.53 5.02
CA LEU A 244 -6.79 -23.46 5.22
C LEU A 244 -5.69 -22.85 6.09
N LEU A 245 -5.36 -21.56 5.85
CA LEU A 245 -4.42 -20.80 6.63
C LEU A 245 -4.99 -19.41 6.90
N GLY A 246 -5.20 -19.09 8.16
CA GLY A 246 -5.69 -17.79 8.63
C GLY A 246 -4.58 -16.76 8.77
N VAL A 247 -4.94 -15.58 9.18
CA VAL A 247 -4.06 -14.40 9.28
C VAL A 247 -2.94 -14.63 10.31
N SER A 248 -1.72 -14.26 9.93
CA SER A 248 -0.52 -14.31 10.77
C SER A 248 -0.51 -13.22 11.86
N PRO A 249 0.35 -13.32 12.91
CA PRO A 249 0.56 -12.21 13.84
C PRO A 249 1.03 -10.91 13.15
N ARG A 250 1.78 -11.02 12.05
CA ARG A 250 2.18 -9.87 11.21
C ARG A 250 0.95 -9.17 10.62
N GLY A 251 -0.05 -9.95 10.17
CA GLY A 251 -1.31 -9.41 9.69
C GLY A 251 -2.12 -8.68 10.77
N ALA A 252 -2.10 -9.15 12.03
CA ALA A 252 -2.71 -8.44 13.16
C ALA A 252 -2.03 -7.09 13.41
N LEU A 253 -0.69 -7.04 13.39
CA LEU A 253 0.07 -5.80 13.50
C LEU A 253 -0.20 -4.85 12.32
N SER A 254 -0.35 -5.39 11.11
CA SER A 254 -0.72 -4.63 9.92
C SER A 254 -2.11 -4.01 10.06
N LEU A 255 -3.09 -4.77 10.58
CA LEU A 255 -4.45 -4.29 10.81
C LEU A 255 -4.47 -3.18 11.86
N MET A 256 -3.77 -3.35 12.97
CA MET A 256 -3.63 -2.32 14.00
C MET A 256 -3.00 -1.04 13.44
N LYS A 257 -1.93 -1.16 12.65
CA LYS A 257 -1.22 -0.03 12.05
C LYS A 257 -2.11 0.73 11.06
N ALA A 258 -2.83 0.00 10.21
CA ALA A 258 -3.78 0.56 9.27
C ALA A 258 -4.96 1.27 9.95
N ALA A 259 -5.53 0.68 11.01
CA ALA A 259 -6.58 1.30 11.81
C ALA A 259 -6.12 2.61 12.44
N LYS A 260 -4.89 2.68 12.96
CA LYS A 260 -4.30 3.95 13.42
C LYS A 260 -4.20 4.98 12.29
N GLY A 261 -3.82 4.55 11.09
CA GLY A 261 -3.76 5.41 9.90
C GLY A 261 -5.14 5.99 9.54
N TYR A 262 -6.18 5.15 9.52
CA TYR A 262 -7.55 5.60 9.26
C TYR A 262 -8.09 6.54 10.35
N ALA A 263 -7.81 6.27 11.63
CA ALA A 263 -8.14 7.17 12.72
C ALA A 263 -7.47 8.55 12.55
N ALA A 264 -6.17 8.56 12.21
CA ALA A 264 -5.39 9.78 12.03
C ALA A 264 -5.91 10.65 10.89
N ILE A 265 -6.20 10.08 9.71
CA ILE A 265 -6.76 10.84 8.58
C ILE A 265 -8.20 11.33 8.83
N ALA A 266 -8.91 10.72 9.79
CA ALA A 266 -10.22 11.18 10.27
C ALA A 266 -10.12 12.23 11.39
N GLY A 267 -8.92 12.75 11.67
CA GLY A 267 -8.68 13.79 12.68
C GLY A 267 -8.74 13.28 14.13
N ARG A 268 -8.69 11.97 14.35
CA ARG A 268 -8.76 11.37 15.68
C ARG A 268 -7.39 10.87 16.14
N ASN A 269 -7.11 11.06 17.41
CA ASN A 269 -5.90 10.56 18.06
C ASN A 269 -6.08 9.19 18.74
N TYR A 270 -7.22 8.54 18.49
CA TYR A 270 -7.56 7.20 18.99
C TYR A 270 -8.30 6.38 17.96
N VAL A 271 -8.13 5.07 18.02
CA VAL A 271 -8.73 4.09 17.11
C VAL A 271 -10.14 3.71 17.57
N THR A 272 -11.07 3.65 16.61
CA THR A 272 -12.45 3.17 16.82
C THR A 272 -12.68 1.82 16.11
N PRO A 273 -13.75 1.09 16.43
CA PRO A 273 -14.10 -0.13 15.70
C PRO A 273 -14.29 0.07 14.19
N ASP A 274 -14.80 1.23 13.78
CA ASP A 274 -15.02 1.54 12.36
C ASP A 274 -13.70 1.68 11.60
N ASP A 275 -12.62 2.15 12.25
CA ASP A 275 -11.30 2.19 11.64
C ASP A 275 -10.76 0.78 11.38
N VAL A 276 -10.98 -0.13 12.34
CA VAL A 276 -10.59 -1.55 12.19
C VAL A 276 -11.38 -2.21 11.07
N LYS A 277 -12.70 -1.99 11.01
CA LYS A 277 -13.56 -2.52 9.94
C LYS A 277 -13.15 -1.97 8.58
N ARG A 278 -12.88 -0.66 8.48
CA ARG A 278 -12.41 -0.02 7.24
C ARG A 278 -11.09 -0.60 6.76
N ALA A 279 -10.17 -0.92 7.67
CA ALA A 279 -8.88 -1.52 7.37
C ALA A 279 -8.96 -3.03 7.07
N ALA A 280 -10.01 -3.73 7.52
CA ALA A 280 -10.07 -5.19 7.51
C ALA A 280 -9.88 -5.78 6.11
N HIS A 281 -10.68 -5.37 5.13
CA HIS A 281 -10.57 -5.90 3.76
C HIS A 281 -9.24 -5.59 3.09
N PRO A 282 -8.78 -4.33 3.02
CA PRO A 282 -7.50 -4.04 2.41
C PRO A 282 -6.33 -4.79 3.03
N VAL A 283 -6.41 -5.09 4.34
CA VAL A 283 -5.32 -5.74 5.08
C VAL A 283 -5.46 -7.26 5.10
N LEU A 284 -6.66 -7.81 5.26
CA LEU A 284 -6.83 -9.23 5.59
C LEU A 284 -7.17 -10.13 4.38
N ASP A 285 -7.88 -9.63 3.38
CA ASP A 285 -8.38 -10.46 2.27
C ASP A 285 -7.27 -11.24 1.55
N HIS A 286 -6.11 -10.61 1.37
CA HIS A 286 -4.96 -11.22 0.68
C HIS A 286 -4.07 -12.08 1.59
N ARG A 287 -4.40 -12.17 2.87
CA ARG A 287 -3.70 -12.96 3.89
C ARG A 287 -4.42 -14.26 4.25
N LEU A 288 -5.56 -14.53 3.62
CA LEU A 288 -6.30 -15.77 3.79
C LEU A 288 -5.94 -16.77 2.70
N THR A 289 -5.51 -17.95 3.11
CA THR A 289 -5.42 -19.10 2.22
C THR A 289 -6.69 -19.92 2.33
N LEU A 290 -7.44 -20.01 1.25
CA LEU A 290 -8.70 -20.71 1.21
C LEU A 290 -8.54 -22.14 0.69
N GLU A 291 -9.43 -23.05 1.11
CA GLU A 291 -9.56 -24.38 0.50
C GLU A 291 -9.92 -24.28 -0.99
N ASN A 292 -9.51 -25.27 -1.79
CA ASN A 292 -9.70 -25.24 -3.24
C ASN A 292 -11.16 -25.04 -3.67
N ALA A 293 -12.10 -25.65 -2.97
CA ALA A 293 -13.53 -25.49 -3.25
C ALA A 293 -14.04 -24.05 -3.00
N ALA A 294 -13.47 -23.35 -2.02
CA ALA A 294 -13.83 -21.97 -1.71
C ALA A 294 -13.19 -20.96 -2.66
N ARG A 295 -12.01 -21.26 -3.21
CA ARG A 295 -11.28 -20.39 -4.17
C ARG A 295 -12.03 -20.15 -5.47
N ILE A 296 -12.97 -21.02 -5.84
CA ILE A 296 -13.76 -20.89 -7.08
C ILE A 296 -14.65 -19.65 -7.04
N LYS A 297 -15.09 -19.21 -5.87
CA LYS A 297 -15.94 -18.04 -5.71
C LYS A 297 -15.10 -16.76 -5.73
N LYS A 298 -15.39 -15.86 -6.66
CA LYS A 298 -14.61 -14.66 -6.98
C LYS A 298 -14.29 -13.72 -5.79
N ASN A 299 -15.17 -13.68 -4.77
CA ASN A 299 -15.03 -12.79 -3.60
C ASN A 299 -15.03 -13.57 -2.27
N ALA A 300 -14.59 -14.82 -2.27
CA ALA A 300 -14.70 -15.69 -1.09
C ALA A 300 -13.97 -15.12 0.15
N ALA A 301 -12.78 -14.56 -0.02
CA ALA A 301 -12.04 -13.95 1.10
C ALA A 301 -12.80 -12.76 1.68
N TYR A 302 -13.34 -11.89 0.84
CA TYR A 302 -14.16 -10.75 1.25
C TYR A 302 -15.37 -11.21 2.08
N GLU A 303 -16.17 -12.16 1.57
CA GLU A 303 -17.35 -12.67 2.28
C GLU A 303 -16.97 -13.31 3.63
N ILE A 304 -15.86 -14.02 3.70
CA ILE A 304 -15.38 -14.62 4.96
C ILE A 304 -15.02 -13.54 5.98
N ILE A 305 -14.34 -12.47 5.57
CA ILE A 305 -14.02 -11.36 6.46
C ILE A 305 -15.29 -10.63 6.91
N GLU A 306 -16.25 -10.38 6.01
CA GLU A 306 -17.56 -9.79 6.38
C GLU A 306 -18.31 -10.65 7.41
N ASP A 307 -18.36 -11.97 7.19
CA ASP A 307 -19.00 -12.90 8.13
C ASP A 307 -18.29 -12.85 9.50
N ILE A 308 -16.96 -12.82 9.53
CA ILE A 308 -16.18 -12.74 10.76
C ILE A 308 -16.45 -11.42 11.50
N LEU A 309 -16.45 -10.29 10.79
CA LEU A 309 -16.77 -8.98 11.37
C LEU A 309 -18.18 -8.93 11.97
N GLY A 310 -19.13 -9.64 11.33
CA GLY A 310 -20.50 -9.79 11.86
C GLY A 310 -20.62 -10.69 13.08
N MET A 311 -19.69 -11.62 13.28
CA MET A 311 -19.69 -12.57 14.43
C MET A 311 -19.03 -12.01 15.69
N ILE A 312 -18.06 -11.11 15.54
CA ILE A 312 -17.28 -10.60 16.67
C ILE A 312 -18.00 -9.40 17.29
N THR A 313 -18.18 -9.45 18.61
CA THR A 313 -18.80 -8.36 19.36
C THR A 313 -17.95 -7.10 19.29
N VAL A 314 -18.56 -6.01 18.85
CA VAL A 314 -17.92 -4.71 18.74
C VAL A 314 -17.80 -4.10 20.14
N PRO A 315 -16.62 -3.61 20.57
CA PRO A 315 -16.48 -2.87 21.82
C PRO A 315 -17.38 -1.62 21.86
N THR A 316 -17.98 -1.32 23.01
CA THR A 316 -18.88 -0.16 23.16
C THR A 316 -18.09 1.14 23.34
N GLU A 317 -18.64 2.27 22.89
CA GLU A 317 -17.99 3.60 22.89
C GLU A 317 -17.53 4.09 24.27
N ALA A 318 -18.17 3.65 25.37
CA ALA A 318 -17.81 4.04 26.72
C ALA A 318 -16.34 3.74 27.12
N VAL A 319 -15.63 2.92 26.34
CA VAL A 319 -14.25 2.52 26.59
C VAL A 319 -13.22 3.47 25.95
N PHE A 320 -13.64 4.33 25.02
CA PHE A 320 -12.72 5.16 24.19
C PHE A 320 -12.45 6.54 24.77
N GLU A 321 -13.32 7.05 25.68
CA GLU A 321 -13.25 8.42 26.20
C GLU A 321 -12.35 8.58 27.44
N GLU A 322 -11.94 7.50 28.11
CA GLU A 322 -11.11 7.58 29.31
C GLU A 322 -9.62 7.41 28.98
N ARG A 323 -8.95 8.53 28.64
CA ARG A 323 -7.64 8.97 29.18
C ARG A 323 -7.05 10.16 28.41
#